data_0b3df5696f316c7b338d295e506e35c6
#
_entry.id   0b3df5696f316c7b338d295e506e35c6
#
_cell.length_a   1.000
_cell.length_b   1.000
_cell.length_c   1.000
_cell.angle_alpha   90.00
_cell.angle_beta   90.00
_cell.angle_gamma   90.00
#
_symmetry.space_group_name_H-M   'P 1'
#
loop_
_entity.id
_entity.type
_entity.pdbx_description
1 polymer ?
#
loop_
_entity_poly.entity_id
_entity_poly.type
_entity_poly.pdbx_seq_one_letter_code
_entity_poly.pdbx_strand_id
1 'polypeptide(L)'
;MIVKKIERVAVFIFLSMLPLMLIGCGTEKKSGYVVYYMNDAQNQLVEEYIDIDESLSKEDMANMFIEKMNEVQKQDDYNVIKPENIQITDCNINGSVVNIYFSKEYNEINNAREILLRAAMVNTMIQIPDIQYVKFF
;
A
#
# COMPACT_ATOMS: atom_id res chain seq x y z
N MET A 1 33.97 1.48 53.91
CA MET A 1 33.86 2.72 53.10
C MET A 1 33.97 2.45 51.60
N ILE A 2 34.66 1.40 51.14
CA ILE A 2 34.87 1.04 49.74
C ILE A 2 33.56 0.45 49.10
N VAL A 3 32.84 -0.41 49.81
CA VAL A 3 31.63 -1.07 49.30
C VAL A 3 30.51 -0.07 48.92
N LYS A 4 30.26 0.96 49.74
CA LYS A 4 29.27 2.03 49.43
C LYS A 4 29.64 2.86 48.19
N LYS A 5 30.95 2.93 47.87
CA LYS A 5 31.44 3.67 46.70
C LYS A 5 31.23 2.86 45.41
N ILE A 6 31.34 1.55 45.48
CA ILE A 6 31.12 0.62 44.39
C ILE A 6 29.61 0.56 44.02
N GLU A 7 28.73 0.52 45.03
CA GLU A 7 27.26 0.52 44.78
C GLU A 7 26.80 1.82 44.10
N ARG A 8 27.34 2.97 44.51
CA ARG A 8 27.01 4.26 43.86
C ARG A 8 27.51 4.33 42.42
N VAL A 9 28.68 3.79 42.11
CA VAL A 9 29.24 3.76 40.77
C VAL A 9 28.42 2.78 39.89
N ALA A 10 28.03 1.61 40.40
CA ALA A 10 27.20 0.65 39.69
C ALA A 10 25.82 1.23 39.36
N VAL A 11 25.19 1.96 40.28
CA VAL A 11 23.89 2.62 40.05
C VAL A 11 24.01 3.73 38.99
N PHE A 12 25.09 4.50 38.99
CA PHE A 12 25.35 5.52 37.97
C PHE A 12 25.56 4.91 36.57
N ILE A 13 26.26 3.79 36.45
CA ILE A 13 26.49 3.09 35.19
C ILE A 13 25.17 2.50 34.69
N PHE A 14 24.34 1.94 35.56
CA PHE A 14 23.03 1.41 35.19
C PHE A 14 22.05 2.50 34.76
N LEU A 15 22.08 3.65 35.42
CA LEU A 15 21.23 4.80 35.09
C LEU A 15 21.66 5.51 33.80
N SER A 16 22.96 5.46 33.43
CA SER A 16 23.45 6.01 32.16
C SER A 16 23.20 5.11 30.94
N MET A 17 22.97 3.82 31.16
CA MET A 17 22.67 2.84 30.09
C MET A 17 21.18 2.79 29.70
N LEU A 18 20.29 3.29 30.57
CA LEU A 18 18.86 3.29 30.35
C LEU A 18 18.38 4.12 29.14
N PRO A 19 18.94 5.29 28.81
CA PRO A 19 18.51 6.07 27.65
C PRO A 19 18.93 5.51 26.29
N LEU A 20 19.88 4.56 26.22
CA LEU A 20 20.26 3.95 24.93
C LEU A 20 19.23 2.95 24.38
N MET A 21 18.30 2.47 25.21
CA MET A 21 17.25 1.55 24.75
C MET A 21 16.02 2.24 24.14
N LEU A 22 15.98 3.59 24.18
CA LEU A 22 14.88 4.40 23.64
C LEU A 22 15.14 4.92 22.22
N ILE A 23 16.22 4.50 21.58
CA ILE A 23 16.34 4.66 20.13
C ILE A 23 15.45 3.57 19.51
N GLY A 24 14.16 3.78 19.68
CA GLY A 24 13.13 3.00 19.03
C GLY A 24 13.37 3.07 17.53
N CYS A 25 13.28 1.93 16.89
CA CYS A 25 13.15 1.79 15.46
C CYS A 25 12.21 2.89 14.95
N GLY A 26 12.76 3.96 14.43
CA GLY A 26 12.01 4.90 13.62
C GLY A 26 11.60 4.12 12.38
N THR A 27 10.39 3.59 12.36
CA THR A 27 9.74 3.29 11.10
C THR A 27 9.71 4.61 10.36
N GLU A 28 10.59 4.77 9.36
CA GLU A 28 10.45 5.83 8.37
C GLU A 28 8.99 5.74 7.91
N LYS A 29 8.18 6.74 8.25
CA LYS A 29 6.88 6.90 7.62
C LYS A 29 7.19 7.17 6.16
N LYS A 30 7.10 6.14 5.34
CA LYS A 30 7.06 6.33 3.91
C LYS A 30 5.88 7.26 3.65
N SER A 31 6.18 8.50 3.26
CA SER A 31 5.17 9.46 2.81
C SER A 31 4.87 9.12 1.36
N GLY A 32 3.62 9.20 0.98
CA GLY A 32 3.19 8.92 -0.38
C GLY A 32 1.92 8.08 -0.42
N TYR A 33 1.42 7.91 -1.61
CA TYR A 33 0.30 7.01 -1.89
C TYR A 33 0.82 5.58 -2.10
N VAL A 34 -0.04 4.60 -1.89
CA VAL A 34 0.31 3.18 -2.01
C VAL A 34 -0.46 2.55 -3.15
N VAL A 35 0.23 1.93 -4.08
CA VAL A 35 -0.37 1.03 -5.06
C VAL A 35 -0.17 -0.41 -4.60
N TYR A 36 -1.24 -1.17 -4.63
CA TYR A 36 -1.23 -2.57 -4.22
C TYR A 36 -1.10 -3.48 -5.43
N TYR A 37 -0.20 -4.47 -5.34
CA TYR A 37 0.03 -5.51 -6.34
C TYR A 37 -0.12 -6.89 -5.71
N MET A 38 -0.17 -7.95 -6.51
CA MET A 38 -0.03 -9.32 -6.00
C MET A 38 1.45 -9.70 -5.91
N ASN A 39 1.81 -10.54 -4.94
CA ASN A 39 3.10 -11.20 -4.93
C ASN A 39 3.16 -12.31 -6.02
N ASP A 40 4.35 -12.85 -6.30
CA ASP A 40 4.54 -13.91 -7.30
C ASP A 40 3.72 -15.17 -7.02
N ALA A 41 3.54 -15.51 -5.76
CA ALA A 41 2.70 -16.63 -5.35
C ALA A 41 1.20 -16.37 -5.53
N GLN A 42 0.78 -15.13 -5.87
CA GLN A 42 -0.60 -14.69 -6.07
C GLN A 42 -1.53 -14.98 -4.88
N ASN A 43 -1.02 -14.88 -3.68
CA ASN A 43 -1.74 -15.18 -2.43
C ASN A 43 -1.72 -14.03 -1.42
N GLN A 44 -0.97 -12.95 -1.69
CA GLN A 44 -0.87 -11.76 -0.84
C GLN A 44 -0.77 -10.49 -1.68
N LEU A 45 -1.16 -9.38 -1.09
CA LEU A 45 -0.91 -8.05 -1.64
C LEU A 45 0.43 -7.53 -1.12
N VAL A 46 1.15 -6.86 -1.99
CA VAL A 46 2.39 -6.12 -1.70
C VAL A 46 2.19 -4.65 -2.00
N GLU A 47 2.91 -3.80 -1.31
CA GLU A 47 2.76 -2.35 -1.35
C GLU A 47 3.91 -1.71 -2.11
N GLU A 48 3.59 -0.84 -3.05
CA GLU A 48 4.53 0.08 -3.68
C GLU A 48 4.14 1.51 -3.35
N TYR A 49 5.10 2.26 -2.78
CA TYR A 49 4.90 3.68 -2.47
C TYR A 49 5.22 4.51 -3.69
N ILE A 50 4.29 5.37 -4.06
CA ILE A 50 4.43 6.31 -5.17
C ILE A 50 4.17 7.73 -4.71
N ASP A 51 4.88 8.68 -5.31
CA ASP A 51 4.60 10.09 -5.12
C ASP A 51 3.54 10.56 -6.13
N ILE A 52 2.48 11.17 -5.63
CA ILE A 52 1.43 11.78 -6.45
C ILE A 52 1.32 13.25 -6.04
N ASP A 53 1.21 14.14 -7.01
CA ASP A 53 0.92 15.55 -6.77
C ASP A 53 -0.49 15.69 -6.18
N GLU A 54 -0.57 16.16 -4.94
CA GLU A 54 -1.82 16.36 -4.22
C GLU A 54 -2.73 17.45 -4.85
N SER A 55 -2.22 18.21 -5.82
CA SER A 55 -3.00 19.20 -6.57
C SER A 55 -3.82 18.61 -7.72
N LEU A 56 -3.62 17.31 -8.03
CA LEU A 56 -4.37 16.63 -9.08
C LEU A 56 -5.86 16.50 -8.73
N SER A 57 -6.69 16.48 -9.77
CA SER A 57 -8.10 16.11 -9.61
C SER A 57 -8.24 14.66 -9.15
N LYS A 58 -9.38 14.30 -8.55
CA LYS A 58 -9.66 12.93 -8.14
C LYS A 58 -9.63 11.97 -9.33
N GLU A 59 -10.14 12.42 -10.46
CA GLU A 59 -10.15 11.68 -11.72
C GLU A 59 -8.73 11.41 -12.22
N ASP A 60 -7.84 12.43 -12.17
CA ASP A 60 -6.45 12.26 -12.58
C ASP A 60 -5.69 11.33 -11.63
N MET A 61 -5.93 11.43 -10.32
CA MET A 61 -5.37 10.49 -9.34
C MET A 61 -5.82 9.06 -9.60
N ALA A 62 -7.12 8.85 -9.86
CA ALA A 62 -7.65 7.51 -10.18
C ALA A 62 -7.03 6.94 -11.46
N ASN A 63 -6.85 7.76 -12.48
CA ASN A 63 -6.20 7.36 -13.73
C ASN A 63 -4.73 7.00 -13.51
N MET A 64 -3.99 7.79 -12.72
CA MET A 64 -2.61 7.46 -12.36
C MET A 64 -2.51 6.13 -11.62
N PHE A 65 -3.40 5.87 -10.66
CA PHE A 65 -3.42 4.59 -9.98
C PHE A 65 -3.68 3.43 -10.93
N ILE A 66 -4.64 3.57 -11.86
CA ILE A 66 -4.93 2.55 -12.87
C ILE A 66 -3.73 2.33 -13.78
N GLU A 67 -3.08 3.39 -14.22
CA GLU A 67 -1.86 3.31 -15.05
C GLU A 67 -0.78 2.53 -14.32
N LYS A 68 -0.49 2.89 -13.07
CA LYS A 68 0.48 2.17 -12.24
C LYS A 68 0.13 0.71 -12.02
N MET A 69 -1.12 0.39 -11.74
CA MET A 69 -1.60 -0.98 -11.59
C MET A 69 -1.52 -1.80 -12.89
N ASN A 70 -1.50 -1.14 -14.05
CA ASN A 70 -1.35 -1.78 -15.36
C ASN A 70 0.11 -1.92 -15.79
N GLU A 71 1.03 -1.17 -15.19
CA GLU A 71 2.46 -1.32 -15.47
C GLU A 71 2.93 -2.72 -15.12
N VAL A 72 3.63 -3.36 -16.05
CA VAL A 72 4.29 -4.64 -15.78
C VAL A 72 5.47 -4.37 -14.88
N GLN A 73 5.36 -4.70 -13.61
CA GLN A 73 6.46 -4.59 -12.67
C GLN A 73 7.55 -5.60 -13.05
N LYS A 74 8.75 -5.08 -13.31
CA LYS A 74 9.94 -5.89 -13.61
C LYS A 74 10.75 -6.28 -12.37
N GLN A 75 10.21 -6.03 -11.18
CA GLN A 75 10.85 -6.43 -9.94
C GLN A 75 10.50 -7.87 -9.61
N ASP A 76 11.48 -8.61 -9.12
CA ASP A 76 11.43 -10.07 -8.92
C ASP A 76 10.32 -10.57 -7.96
N ASP A 77 9.64 -9.66 -7.23
CA ASP A 77 8.65 -10.02 -6.20
C ASP A 77 7.21 -9.54 -6.51
N TYR A 78 6.96 -8.92 -7.67
CA TYR A 78 5.65 -8.35 -7.98
C TYR A 78 5.03 -8.97 -9.23
N ASN A 79 3.78 -9.36 -9.11
CA ASN A 79 2.96 -9.79 -10.23
C ASN A 79 1.89 -8.76 -10.59
N VAL A 80 1.54 -8.73 -11.86
CA VAL A 80 0.46 -7.88 -12.36
C VAL A 80 -0.83 -8.26 -11.66
N ILE A 81 -1.54 -7.28 -11.12
CA ILE A 81 -2.77 -7.48 -10.37
C ILE A 81 -3.85 -8.19 -11.16
N LYS A 82 -3.96 -7.91 -12.45
CA LYS A 82 -4.98 -8.48 -13.32
C LYS A 82 -4.36 -9.38 -14.38
N PRO A 83 -5.08 -10.42 -14.86
CA PRO A 83 -4.69 -11.16 -16.05
C PRO A 83 -4.53 -10.23 -17.25
N GLU A 84 -3.58 -10.53 -18.15
CA GLU A 84 -3.28 -9.69 -19.31
C GLU A 84 -4.47 -9.49 -20.26
N ASN A 85 -5.36 -10.49 -20.33
CA ASN A 85 -6.56 -10.43 -21.16
C ASN A 85 -7.68 -9.57 -20.56
N ILE A 86 -7.64 -9.24 -19.26
CA ILE A 86 -8.62 -8.38 -18.61
C ILE A 86 -8.18 -6.92 -18.75
N GLN A 87 -9.08 -6.08 -19.23
CA GLN A 87 -8.84 -4.64 -19.37
C GLN A 87 -9.81 -3.84 -18.51
N ILE A 88 -9.32 -2.73 -17.97
CA ILE A 88 -10.19 -1.68 -17.43
C ILE A 88 -10.61 -0.83 -18.63
N THR A 89 -11.89 -0.85 -18.95
CA THR A 89 -12.45 -0.20 -20.13
C THR A 89 -12.87 1.23 -19.85
N ASP A 90 -13.22 1.52 -18.59
CA ASP A 90 -13.59 2.86 -18.14
C ASP A 90 -13.40 2.99 -16.63
N CYS A 91 -13.17 4.22 -16.17
CA CYS A 91 -13.12 4.58 -14.76
C CYS A 91 -13.72 5.99 -14.59
N ASN A 92 -14.71 6.11 -13.74
CA ASN A 92 -15.29 7.41 -13.43
C ASN A 92 -15.62 7.56 -11.94
N ILE A 93 -15.71 8.80 -11.49
CA ILE A 93 -16.03 9.14 -10.11
C ILE A 93 -17.41 9.81 -10.04
N ASN A 94 -18.24 9.31 -9.13
CA ASN A 94 -19.53 9.91 -8.84
C ASN A 94 -19.66 10.13 -7.31
N GLY A 95 -19.50 11.37 -6.88
CA GLY A 95 -19.46 11.73 -5.46
C GLY A 95 -18.30 11.07 -4.74
N SER A 96 -18.58 10.14 -3.82
CA SER A 96 -17.59 9.39 -3.06
C SER A 96 -17.35 7.97 -3.59
N VAL A 97 -17.77 7.69 -4.82
CA VAL A 97 -17.72 6.35 -5.42
C VAL A 97 -16.86 6.37 -6.67
N VAL A 98 -15.85 5.52 -6.72
CA VAL A 98 -15.12 5.18 -7.95
C VAL A 98 -15.83 4.01 -8.62
N ASN A 99 -16.22 4.17 -9.89
CA ASN A 99 -16.80 3.11 -10.70
C ASN A 99 -15.74 2.60 -11.68
N ILE A 100 -15.44 1.32 -11.64
CA ILE A 100 -14.46 0.67 -12.51
C ILE A 100 -15.19 -0.33 -13.39
N TYR A 101 -14.99 -0.22 -14.70
CA TYR A 101 -15.60 -1.08 -15.70
C TYR A 101 -14.54 -1.97 -16.33
N PHE A 102 -14.83 -3.26 -16.37
CA PHE A 102 -13.95 -4.25 -16.97
C PHE A 102 -14.44 -4.73 -18.32
N SER A 103 -13.52 -5.29 -19.09
CA SER A 103 -13.87 -6.06 -20.27
C SER A 103 -14.59 -7.36 -19.89
N LYS A 104 -15.29 -7.97 -20.85
CA LYS A 104 -16.07 -9.20 -20.62
C LYS A 104 -15.25 -10.38 -20.10
N GLU A 105 -13.95 -10.39 -20.39
CA GLU A 105 -13.00 -11.41 -19.94
C GLU A 105 -12.85 -11.44 -18.41
N TYR A 106 -13.29 -10.39 -17.72
CA TYR A 106 -13.35 -10.37 -16.25
C TYR A 106 -14.19 -11.51 -15.66
N ASN A 107 -15.24 -11.95 -16.38
CA ASN A 107 -16.08 -13.05 -15.95
C ASN A 107 -15.37 -14.42 -15.94
N GLU A 108 -14.18 -14.50 -16.51
CA GLU A 108 -13.37 -15.73 -16.59
C GLU A 108 -12.34 -15.83 -15.46
N ILE A 109 -12.21 -14.77 -14.63
CA ILE A 109 -11.27 -14.76 -13.51
C ILE A 109 -11.70 -15.77 -12.43
N ASN A 110 -10.75 -16.49 -11.86
CA ASN A 110 -11.05 -17.36 -10.73
C ASN A 110 -11.31 -16.55 -9.44
N ASN A 111 -12.16 -17.09 -8.56
CA ASN A 111 -12.64 -16.40 -7.38
C ASN A 111 -11.54 -15.90 -6.45
N ALA A 112 -10.48 -16.68 -6.25
CA ALA A 112 -9.38 -16.28 -5.36
C ALA A 112 -8.64 -15.07 -5.90
N ARG A 113 -8.34 -15.07 -7.20
CA ARG A 113 -7.65 -13.97 -7.87
C ARG A 113 -8.55 -12.73 -7.98
N GLU A 114 -9.84 -12.92 -8.19
CA GLU A 114 -10.82 -11.83 -8.18
C GLU A 114 -10.84 -11.09 -6.83
N ILE A 115 -10.84 -11.82 -5.72
CA ILE A 115 -10.81 -11.23 -4.38
C ILE A 115 -9.57 -10.36 -4.20
N LEU A 116 -8.40 -10.85 -4.59
CA LEU A 116 -7.14 -10.09 -4.49
C LEU A 116 -7.14 -8.86 -5.41
N LEU A 117 -7.63 -9.00 -6.64
CA LEU A 117 -7.76 -7.89 -7.58
C LEU A 117 -8.65 -6.79 -7.01
N ARG A 118 -9.84 -7.15 -6.52
CA ARG A 118 -10.77 -6.19 -5.91
C ARG A 118 -10.16 -5.55 -4.66
N ALA A 119 -9.52 -6.33 -3.79
CA ALA A 119 -8.88 -5.81 -2.58
C ALA A 119 -7.77 -4.82 -2.91
N ALA A 120 -6.93 -5.11 -3.89
CA ALA A 120 -5.89 -4.20 -4.34
C ALA A 120 -6.47 -2.90 -4.88
N MET A 121 -7.47 -2.97 -5.75
CA MET A 121 -8.12 -1.78 -6.31
C MET A 121 -8.82 -0.95 -5.24
N VAL A 122 -9.54 -1.58 -4.32
CA VAL A 122 -10.19 -0.85 -3.21
C VAL A 122 -9.14 -0.15 -2.37
N ASN A 123 -8.11 -0.87 -1.89
CA ASN A 123 -7.07 -0.29 -1.02
C ASN A 123 -6.29 0.83 -1.70
N THR A 124 -6.12 0.77 -3.02
CA THR A 124 -5.48 1.85 -3.79
C THR A 124 -6.41 3.05 -3.93
N MET A 125 -7.66 2.84 -4.35
CA MET A 125 -8.58 3.93 -4.72
C MET A 125 -9.13 4.71 -3.53
N ILE A 126 -9.34 4.07 -2.37
CA ILE A 126 -9.85 4.76 -1.17
C ILE A 126 -8.87 5.75 -0.55
N GLN A 127 -7.64 5.82 -1.04
CA GLN A 127 -6.66 6.83 -0.65
C GLN A 127 -6.93 8.19 -1.33
N ILE A 128 -7.71 8.22 -2.41
CA ILE A 128 -8.14 9.47 -3.05
C ILE A 128 -9.06 10.22 -2.08
N PRO A 129 -8.84 11.52 -1.84
CA PRO A 129 -9.64 12.31 -0.93
C PRO A 129 -11.15 12.17 -1.19
N ASP A 130 -11.94 12.01 -0.12
CA ASP A 130 -13.41 11.84 -0.11
C ASP A 130 -13.95 10.59 -0.83
N ILE A 131 -13.12 9.70 -1.35
CA ILE A 131 -13.56 8.41 -1.88
C ILE A 131 -13.78 7.43 -0.72
N GLN A 132 -14.93 6.78 -0.71
CA GLN A 132 -15.35 5.83 0.32
C GLN A 132 -15.69 4.45 -0.24
N TYR A 133 -16.03 4.38 -1.51
CA TYR A 133 -16.50 3.15 -2.14
C TYR A 133 -15.89 2.95 -3.53
N VAL A 134 -15.69 1.69 -3.87
CA VAL A 134 -15.34 1.28 -5.24
C VAL A 134 -16.39 0.29 -5.71
N LYS A 135 -16.94 0.51 -6.91
CA LYS A 135 -17.87 -0.40 -7.58
C LYS A 135 -17.24 -0.96 -8.82
N PHE A 136 -17.52 -2.22 -9.08
CA PHE A 136 -17.00 -2.98 -10.22
C PHE A 136 -18.16 -3.42 -11.12
N PHE A 137 -17.99 -3.25 -12.45
CA PHE A 137 -18.96 -3.52 -13.48
C PHE A 137 -18.36 -4.35 -14.62
#